data_5b0d6d2880051d5c770d5c55b9ad6c7c
#
_entry.id   5b0d6d2880051d5c770d5c55b9ad6c7c
#
_cell.length_a   1.000
_cell.length_b   1.000
_cell.length_c   1.000
_cell.angle_alpha   90.00
_cell.angle_beta   90.00
_cell.angle_gamma   90.00
#
_symmetry.space_group_name_H-M   'P 1'
#
loop_
_entity.id
_entity.type
_entity.pdbx_description
1 polymer ?
#
loop_
_entity_poly.entity_id
_entity_poly.type
_entity_poly.pdbx_seq_one_letter_code
_entity_poly.pdbx_strand_id
1 'polypeptide(L)'
;MNVLVIGGGGREHTLCWKIKQSKDCNQLFAAPGNAGTALCATNLPIEVNDFEGIKNAVLTNSIQMVVVGPEDPLVNGIHDFFLNDPQLSSVGVIGPQKEAATLERGVRHMLKSL
;
A
#
# COMPACT_ATOMS: atom_id res chain seq x y z
N MET A 1 -3.07 -1.64 -12.35
CA MET A 1 -2.96 -0.56 -11.36
C MET A 1 -1.65 -0.62 -10.62
N ASN A 2 -1.21 0.48 -10.10
CA ASN A 2 0.00 0.55 -9.30
C ASN A 2 -0.36 0.53 -7.81
N VAL A 3 0.38 -0.25 -7.03
CA VAL A 3 0.08 -0.50 -5.62
C VAL A 3 1.30 -0.17 -4.77
N LEU A 4 1.07 0.46 -3.62
CA LEU A 4 2.10 0.73 -2.61
C LEU A 4 1.74 -0.01 -1.33
N VAL A 5 2.66 -0.84 -0.84
CA VAL A 5 2.53 -1.51 0.46
C VAL A 5 3.40 -0.76 1.46
N ILE A 6 2.79 -0.29 2.55
CA ILE A 6 3.49 0.44 3.60
C ILE A 6 3.89 -0.51 4.70
N GLY A 7 5.17 -0.51 5.04
CA GLY A 7 5.74 -1.34 6.09
C GLY A 7 7.03 -2.02 5.66
N GLY A 8 7.70 -2.67 6.60
CA GLY A 8 8.99 -3.31 6.35
C GLY A 8 9.18 -4.63 7.09
N GLY A 9 8.11 -5.28 7.50
CA GLY A 9 8.18 -6.57 8.19
C GLY A 9 7.86 -7.76 7.30
N GLY A 10 7.84 -8.95 7.90
CA GLY A 10 7.54 -10.18 7.18
C GLY A 10 6.13 -10.22 6.61
N ARG A 11 5.17 -9.59 7.29
CA ARG A 11 3.79 -9.49 6.81
C ARG A 11 3.74 -8.74 5.48
N GLU A 12 4.51 -7.68 5.36
CA GLU A 12 4.54 -6.87 4.14
C GLU A 12 5.22 -7.61 3.00
N HIS A 13 6.21 -8.42 3.28
CA HIS A 13 6.79 -9.32 2.29
C HIS A 13 5.73 -10.28 1.74
N THR A 14 4.95 -10.91 2.62
CA THR A 14 3.87 -11.82 2.23
C THR A 14 2.81 -11.10 1.39
N LEU A 15 2.42 -9.88 1.81
CA LEU A 15 1.45 -9.08 1.06
C LEU A 15 1.96 -8.75 -0.34
N CYS A 16 3.20 -8.32 -0.46
CA CYS A 16 3.81 -8.01 -1.75
C CYS A 16 3.83 -9.23 -2.66
N TRP A 17 4.20 -10.38 -2.11
CA TRP A 17 4.26 -11.62 -2.88
C TRP A 17 2.90 -11.98 -3.45
N LYS A 18 1.84 -11.87 -2.64
CA LYS A 18 0.47 -12.15 -3.09
C LYS A 18 -0.03 -11.13 -4.10
N ILE A 19 0.20 -9.85 -3.85
CA ILE A 19 -0.26 -8.79 -4.74
C ILE A 19 0.41 -8.89 -6.11
N LYS A 20 1.70 -9.20 -6.13
CA LYS A 20 2.44 -9.34 -7.38
C LYS A 20 1.85 -10.41 -8.29
N GLN A 21 1.20 -11.43 -7.74
CA GLN A 21 0.59 -12.48 -8.53
C GLN A 21 -0.70 -12.05 -9.23
N SER A 22 -1.25 -10.90 -8.85
CA SER A 22 -2.48 -10.40 -9.46
C SER A 22 -2.18 -9.85 -10.85
N LYS A 23 -3.02 -10.21 -11.82
CA LYS A 23 -2.91 -9.70 -13.19
C LYS A 23 -3.18 -8.20 -13.27
N ASP A 24 -3.88 -7.66 -12.29
CA ASP A 24 -4.27 -6.25 -12.28
C ASP A 24 -3.22 -5.35 -11.65
N CYS A 25 -2.17 -5.93 -11.05
CA CYS A 25 -1.07 -5.16 -10.49
C CYS A 25 -0.01 -4.93 -11.56
N ASN A 26 0.13 -3.68 -12.02
CA ASN A 26 1.15 -3.30 -13.01
C ASN A 26 2.51 -3.10 -12.37
N GLN A 27 2.57 -2.24 -11.35
CA GLN A 27 3.78 -1.95 -10.60
C GLN A 27 3.50 -2.05 -9.11
N LEU A 28 4.44 -2.61 -8.38
CA LEU A 28 4.32 -2.80 -6.94
C LEU A 28 5.49 -2.14 -6.23
N PHE A 29 5.19 -1.36 -5.21
CA PHE A 29 6.17 -0.64 -4.40
C PHE A 29 5.98 -1.00 -2.94
N ALA A 30 7.04 -0.90 -2.15
CA ALA A 30 6.99 -1.06 -0.71
C ALA A 30 7.74 0.09 -0.04
N ALA A 31 7.24 0.60 1.07
CA ALA A 31 7.85 1.72 1.78
C ALA A 31 7.81 1.48 3.30
N PRO A 32 8.93 1.37 3.99
CA PRO A 32 10.29 1.33 3.46
C PRO A 32 10.66 0.00 2.81
N GLY A 33 9.90 -1.07 3.07
CA GLY A 33 10.21 -2.39 2.57
C GLY A 33 11.35 -3.07 3.33
N ASN A 34 11.79 -4.19 2.81
CA ASN A 34 12.91 -4.96 3.36
C ASN A 34 13.53 -5.80 2.23
N ALA A 35 14.51 -6.67 2.59
CA ALA A 35 15.17 -7.51 1.59
C ALA A 35 14.18 -8.47 0.89
N GLY A 36 13.16 -8.95 1.62
CA GLY A 36 12.14 -9.82 1.04
C GLY A 36 11.23 -9.09 0.07
N THR A 37 10.79 -7.89 0.43
CA THR A 37 9.93 -7.10 -0.47
C THR A 37 10.67 -6.68 -1.73
N ALA A 38 11.99 -6.51 -1.67
CA ALA A 38 12.80 -6.16 -2.83
C ALA A 38 12.76 -7.24 -3.91
N LEU A 39 12.43 -8.47 -3.55
CA LEU A 39 12.29 -9.56 -4.52
C LEU A 39 10.99 -9.47 -5.32
N CYS A 40 9.99 -8.78 -4.79
CA CYS A 40 8.65 -8.71 -5.37
C CYS A 40 8.27 -7.29 -5.81
N ALA A 41 8.90 -6.28 -5.24
CA ALA A 41 8.48 -4.88 -5.38
C ALA A 41 9.70 -3.98 -5.43
N THR A 42 9.47 -2.71 -5.75
CA THR A 42 10.50 -1.68 -5.64
C THR A 42 10.38 -1.04 -4.27
N ASN A 43 11.44 -1.10 -3.47
CA ASN A 43 11.47 -0.46 -2.16
C ASN A 43 11.71 1.04 -2.31
N LEU A 44 10.94 1.84 -1.56
CA LEU A 44 11.08 3.29 -1.51
C LEU A 44 11.54 3.69 -0.10
N PRO A 45 12.52 4.59 0.03
CA PRO A 45 13.09 4.95 1.34
C PRO A 45 12.18 5.95 2.07
N ILE A 46 10.98 5.53 2.41
CA ILE A 46 9.97 6.37 3.05
C ILE A 46 9.51 5.70 4.33
N GLU A 47 9.53 6.44 5.45
CA GLU A 47 9.07 5.94 6.72
C GLU A 47 7.55 5.79 6.75
N VAL A 48 7.05 4.85 7.55
CA VAL A 48 5.62 4.52 7.58
C VAL A 48 4.72 5.67 8.03
N ASN A 49 5.25 6.60 8.81
CA ASN A 49 4.50 7.77 9.30
C ASN A 49 4.84 9.06 8.55
N ASP A 50 5.67 8.98 7.52
CA ASP A 50 6.00 10.13 6.69
C ASP A 50 4.92 10.31 5.62
N PHE A 51 3.79 10.88 6.00
CA PHE A 51 2.63 11.01 5.12
C PHE A 51 2.91 11.90 3.90
N GLU A 52 3.72 12.93 4.08
CA GLU A 52 4.10 13.79 2.94
C GLU A 52 4.96 13.02 1.94
N GLY A 53 5.90 12.21 2.42
CA GLY A 53 6.71 11.34 1.56
C GLY A 53 5.85 10.31 0.86
N ILE A 54 4.87 9.73 1.56
CA ILE A 54 3.93 8.79 0.98
C ILE A 54 3.10 9.46 -0.12
N LYS A 55 2.60 10.67 0.14
CA LYS A 55 1.87 11.44 -0.87
C LYS A 55 2.71 11.66 -2.12
N ASN A 56 3.96 12.10 -1.95
CA ASN A 56 4.85 12.33 -3.08
C ASN A 56 5.08 11.06 -3.88
N ALA A 57 5.27 9.92 -3.23
CA ALA A 57 5.44 8.62 -3.89
C ALA A 57 4.19 8.23 -4.67
N VAL A 58 3.01 8.44 -4.07
CA VAL A 58 1.73 8.12 -4.70
C VAL A 58 1.55 8.93 -5.99
N LEU A 59 1.84 10.22 -5.95
CA LEU A 59 1.68 11.09 -7.11
C LEU A 59 2.74 10.82 -8.18
N THR A 60 3.99 10.62 -7.76
CA THR A 60 5.11 10.39 -8.69
C THR A 60 4.96 9.07 -9.43
N ASN A 61 4.48 8.03 -8.76
CA ASN A 61 4.39 6.69 -9.33
C ASN A 61 2.99 6.30 -9.78
N SER A 62 2.06 7.24 -9.79
CA SER A 62 0.67 7.00 -10.18
C SER A 62 0.04 5.84 -9.41
N ILE A 63 0.26 5.81 -8.10
CA ILE A 63 -0.27 4.77 -7.23
C ILE A 63 -1.78 4.94 -7.07
N GLN A 64 -2.51 3.87 -7.23
CA GLN A 64 -3.97 3.87 -7.16
C GLN A 64 -4.49 3.19 -5.90
N MET A 65 -3.67 2.39 -5.25
CA MET A 65 -4.06 1.70 -4.02
C MET A 65 -2.88 1.64 -3.06
N VAL A 66 -3.14 1.94 -1.79
CA VAL A 66 -2.16 1.86 -0.71
C VAL A 66 -2.62 0.82 0.29
N VAL A 67 -1.78 -0.16 0.57
CA VAL A 67 -2.03 -1.20 1.57
C VAL A 67 -1.14 -0.92 2.77
N VAL A 68 -1.77 -0.65 3.93
CA VAL A 68 -1.03 -0.30 5.14
C VAL A 68 -0.86 -1.56 5.99
N GLY A 69 0.38 -2.01 6.18
CA GLY A 69 0.69 -3.19 6.98
C GLY A 69 0.66 -2.94 8.48
N PRO A 70 1.45 -1.96 9.00
CA PRO A 70 1.50 -1.70 10.44
C PRO A 70 0.32 -0.86 10.91
N GLU A 71 0.05 -0.88 12.22
CA GLU A 71 -1.05 -0.12 12.82
C GLU A 71 -0.72 1.36 13.01
N ASP A 72 0.55 1.70 13.22
CA ASP A 72 0.93 3.08 13.54
C ASP A 72 0.41 4.13 12.55
N PRO A 73 0.56 3.97 11.24
CA PRO A 73 0.02 4.95 10.31
C PRO A 73 -1.50 5.08 10.39
N LEU A 74 -2.20 3.99 10.71
CA LEU A 74 -3.65 4.02 10.86
C LEU A 74 -4.06 4.83 12.09
N VAL A 75 -3.37 4.62 13.20
CA VAL A 75 -3.60 5.38 14.45
C VAL A 75 -3.27 6.85 14.22
N ASN A 76 -2.24 7.13 13.43
CA ASN A 76 -1.79 8.50 13.15
C ASN A 76 -2.61 9.20 12.05
N GLY A 77 -3.65 8.56 11.53
CA GLY A 77 -4.62 9.23 10.68
C GLY A 77 -4.38 9.19 9.19
N ILE A 78 -3.70 8.17 8.68
CA ILE A 78 -3.41 8.07 7.25
C ILE A 78 -4.69 8.05 6.39
N HIS A 79 -5.76 7.41 6.86
CA HIS A 79 -7.04 7.43 6.14
C HIS A 79 -7.58 8.84 5.98
N ASP A 80 -7.58 9.62 7.06
CA ASP A 80 -8.07 11.00 7.01
C ASP A 80 -7.16 11.87 6.16
N PHE A 81 -5.85 11.64 6.23
CA PHE A 81 -4.89 12.36 5.40
C PHE A 81 -5.21 12.20 3.92
N PHE A 82 -5.52 10.98 3.48
CA PHE A 82 -5.87 10.71 2.09
C PHE A 82 -7.25 11.26 1.73
N LEU A 83 -8.24 11.09 2.60
CA LEU A 83 -9.60 11.56 2.34
C LEU A 83 -9.70 13.08 2.25
N ASN A 84 -8.90 13.79 3.04
CA ASN A 84 -8.96 15.24 3.11
C ASN A 84 -8.12 15.94 2.04
N ASP A 85 -7.32 15.20 1.29
CA ASP A 85 -6.48 15.76 0.23
C ASP A 85 -7.13 15.50 -1.13
N PRO A 86 -7.52 16.54 -1.88
CA PRO A 86 -8.16 16.35 -3.18
C PRO A 86 -7.32 15.56 -4.17
N GLN A 87 -5.99 15.58 -4.04
CA GLN A 87 -5.10 14.83 -4.93
C GLN A 87 -5.04 13.34 -4.58
N LEU A 88 -5.44 12.98 -3.36
CA LEU A 88 -5.34 11.62 -2.85
C LEU A 88 -6.70 10.97 -2.61
N SER A 89 -7.79 11.72 -2.69
CA SER A 89 -9.11 11.23 -2.29
C SER A 89 -9.61 10.07 -3.15
N SER A 90 -9.10 9.93 -4.36
CA SER A 90 -9.46 8.82 -5.26
C SER A 90 -8.57 7.59 -5.07
N VAL A 91 -7.50 7.70 -4.27
CA VAL A 91 -6.59 6.59 -3.99
C VAL A 91 -7.20 5.74 -2.88
N GLY A 92 -7.32 4.43 -3.12
CA GLY A 92 -7.83 3.52 -2.11
C GLY A 92 -6.79 3.26 -1.02
N VAL A 93 -7.21 3.28 0.23
CA VAL A 93 -6.35 2.95 1.37
C VAL A 93 -6.97 1.79 2.13
N ILE A 94 -6.22 0.69 2.24
CA ILE A 94 -6.65 -0.52 2.96
C ILE A 94 -5.75 -0.71 4.15
N GLY A 95 -6.33 -0.77 5.35
CA GLY A 95 -5.60 -1.07 6.56
C GLY A 95 -5.46 -2.57 6.78
N PRO A 96 -4.68 -2.98 7.80
CA PRO A 96 -4.59 -4.39 8.14
C PRO A 96 -5.95 -4.90 8.60
N GLN A 97 -6.34 -6.04 8.06
CA GLN A 97 -7.53 -6.76 8.49
C GLN A 97 -7.10 -7.84 9.47
N LYS A 98 -8.01 -8.25 10.33
CA LYS A 98 -7.71 -9.28 11.31
C LYS A 98 -7.38 -10.61 10.65
N GLU A 99 -7.87 -10.83 9.45
CA GLU A 99 -7.66 -12.06 8.71
C GLU A 99 -7.08 -11.76 7.34
N ALA A 100 -6.05 -12.52 6.96
CA ALA A 100 -5.39 -12.37 5.67
C ALA A 100 -6.38 -12.60 4.51
N ALA A 101 -7.34 -13.51 4.66
CA ALA A 101 -8.33 -13.77 3.62
C ALA A 101 -9.23 -12.56 3.37
N THR A 102 -9.57 -11.82 4.43
CA THR A 102 -10.38 -10.60 4.31
C THR A 102 -9.61 -9.53 3.56
N LEU A 103 -8.30 -9.37 3.88
CA LEU A 103 -7.44 -8.41 3.19
C LEU A 103 -7.33 -8.76 1.70
N GLU A 104 -7.14 -10.05 1.39
CA GLU A 104 -7.05 -10.49 0.01
C GLU A 104 -8.34 -10.18 -0.77
N ARG A 105 -9.50 -10.42 -0.16
CA ARG A 105 -10.77 -10.09 -0.81
C ARG A 105 -10.95 -8.59 -1.00
N GLY A 106 -10.50 -7.78 -0.04
CA GLY A 106 -10.54 -6.33 -0.16
C GLY A 106 -9.72 -5.85 -1.33
N VAL A 107 -8.51 -6.37 -1.49
CA VAL A 107 -7.62 -6.05 -2.61
C VAL A 107 -8.30 -6.43 -3.93
N ARG A 108 -8.84 -7.64 -4.03
CA ARG A 108 -9.52 -8.08 -5.25
C ARG A 108 -10.72 -7.22 -5.58
N HIS A 109 -11.51 -6.86 -4.58
CA HIS A 109 -12.69 -6.03 -4.79
C HIS A 109 -12.31 -4.66 -5.34
N MET A 110 -11.30 -4.03 -4.77
CA MET A 110 -10.82 -2.74 -5.25
C MET A 110 -10.25 -2.84 -6.66
N LEU A 111 -9.50 -3.88 -6.96
CA LEU A 111 -8.96 -4.10 -8.30
C LEU A 111 -10.06 -4.26 -9.33
N LYS A 112 -11.18 -4.89 -8.97
CA LYS A 112 -12.31 -5.09 -9.87
C LYS A 112 -13.13 -3.82 -10.09
N SER A 113 -13.16 -2.92 -9.11
CA SER A 113 -13.97 -1.71 -9.20
C SER A 113 -13.30 -0.59 -10.01
N LEU A 114 -12.10 -0.82 -10.45
CA LEU A 114 -11.34 0.11 -11.30
C LEU A 114 -11.37 -0.36 -12.76
#